data_0ee8aa634745555943516e99722ce622
#
_entry.id   0ee8aa634745555943516e99722ce622
#
_cell.length_a   1.000
_cell.length_b   1.000
_cell.length_c   1.000
_cell.angle_alpha   90.00
_cell.angle_beta   90.00
_cell.angle_gamma   90.00
#
_symmetry.space_group_name_H-M   'P 1'
#
loop_
_entity.id
_entity.type
_entity.pdbx_description
1 polymer ?
#
loop_
_entity_poly.entity_id
_entity_poly.type
_entity_poly.pdbx_seq_one_letter_code
_entity_poly.pdbx_strand_id
1 'polypeptide(L)'
;WKKQAKNLTLDEYKKIFKNIGKSPYWITFSGGEPFLRSDIVEVVTAIYKLSHPRIINIPTNGILVQTIIEKTDAIASACPKAQIIINVSIDGIEEQHDKIRNVPGNYKKAITTFNGLKALKHKNLSVGMHTVISRFNVDSFPSIANALMRLKPDSYITEIAEERVELDTMGTDITPSLIAYKSAIDYLIHRIKNSKYKGMSKVTMAFRIEYYNLVKKIMRDKRQIIPCYSGVASCQISPDGDIWSCCIKAKSLGNLRKNNYNFHKIWFSPHAEMERRSIHKKKCWCPLANAAYTNMLLHLPTLFRVSWRSFICWWS
;
A
#
# COMPACT_ATOMS: atom_id res chain seq x y z
N TRP A 1 1.88 -4.18 17.59
CA TRP A 1 0.75 -4.97 18.10
C TRP A 1 0.68 -4.99 19.62
N LYS A 2 1.78 -4.73 20.32
CA LYS A 2 1.82 -4.72 21.81
C LYS A 2 1.33 -3.41 22.44
N LYS A 3 1.19 -2.32 21.69
CA LYS A 3 0.68 -1.04 22.19
C LYS A 3 -0.83 -0.99 22.04
N GLN A 4 -1.56 -0.94 23.16
CA GLN A 4 -2.98 -0.55 23.16
C GLN A 4 -3.06 0.94 22.79
N ALA A 5 -3.22 1.23 21.51
CA ALA A 5 -3.49 2.59 21.05
C ALA A 5 -4.98 2.90 21.30
N LYS A 6 -5.29 4.07 21.83
CA LYS A 6 -6.66 4.56 21.85
C LYS A 6 -7.02 5.04 20.44
N ASN A 7 -7.65 4.15 19.68
CA ASN A 7 -8.03 4.44 18.30
C ASN A 7 -8.83 5.73 18.15
N LEU A 8 -8.61 6.45 17.05
CA LEU A 8 -9.44 7.58 16.67
C LEU A 8 -10.90 7.13 16.48
N THR A 9 -11.85 7.88 17.06
CA THR A 9 -13.28 7.66 16.90
C THR A 9 -13.78 8.18 15.55
N LEU A 10 -14.98 7.79 15.14
CA LEU A 10 -15.64 8.33 13.95
C LEU A 10 -15.73 9.87 13.97
N ASP A 11 -16.07 10.47 15.13
CA ASP A 11 -16.18 11.93 15.25
C ASP A 11 -14.82 12.62 15.19
N GLU A 12 -13.77 11.99 15.71
CA GLU A 12 -12.40 12.49 15.55
C GLU A 12 -11.97 12.46 14.08
N TYR A 13 -12.27 11.39 13.34
CA TYR A 13 -12.02 11.35 11.89
C TYR A 13 -12.79 12.44 11.15
N LYS A 14 -14.06 12.69 11.48
CA LYS A 14 -14.84 13.77 10.87
C LYS A 14 -14.19 15.15 11.11
N LYS A 15 -13.74 15.44 12.34
CA LYS A 15 -13.04 16.70 12.67
C LYS A 15 -11.74 16.84 11.87
N ILE A 16 -10.93 15.77 11.80
CA ILE A 16 -9.66 15.74 11.08
C ILE A 16 -9.88 15.99 9.59
N PHE A 17 -10.77 15.23 8.95
CA PHE A 17 -10.98 15.30 7.51
C PHE A 17 -11.77 16.55 7.07
N LYS A 18 -12.57 17.14 7.95
CA LYS A 18 -13.13 18.49 7.74
C LYS A 18 -12.02 19.56 7.65
N ASN A 19 -10.95 19.41 8.45
CA ASN A 19 -9.79 20.31 8.41
C ASN A 19 -8.89 20.03 7.19
N ILE A 20 -8.61 18.76 6.85
CA ILE A 20 -7.82 18.37 5.66
C ILE A 20 -8.50 18.81 4.36
N GLY A 21 -9.84 18.75 4.32
CA GLY A 21 -10.62 19.13 3.15
C GLY A 21 -10.46 18.15 1.98
N LYS A 22 -10.49 18.67 0.75
CA LYS A 22 -10.49 17.89 -0.50
C LYS A 22 -9.08 17.56 -1.03
N SER A 23 -8.04 17.74 -0.24
CA SER A 23 -6.65 17.53 -0.68
C SER A 23 -6.30 16.06 -0.99
N PRO A 24 -6.80 15.04 -0.26
CA PRO A 24 -6.43 13.66 -0.51
C PRO A 24 -7.02 13.12 -1.81
N TYR A 25 -6.15 12.73 -2.75
CA TYR A 25 -6.56 12.01 -3.96
C TYR A 25 -6.68 10.50 -3.73
N TRP A 26 -5.76 9.94 -2.93
CA TRP A 26 -5.66 8.54 -2.57
C TRP A 26 -5.61 8.39 -1.06
N ILE A 27 -6.49 7.55 -0.51
CA ILE A 27 -6.49 7.20 0.91
C ILE A 27 -6.33 5.69 1.04
N THR A 28 -5.39 5.26 1.88
CA THR A 28 -5.24 3.85 2.27
C THR A 28 -5.63 3.68 3.72
N PHE A 29 -6.62 2.84 3.97
CA PHE A 29 -6.95 2.38 5.32
C PHE A 29 -6.14 1.11 5.61
N SER A 30 -5.16 1.24 6.46
CA SER A 30 -4.24 0.16 6.83
C SER A 30 -4.18 0.02 8.35
N GLY A 31 -3.31 -0.82 8.84
CA GLY A 31 -3.10 -1.08 10.27
C GLY A 31 -2.83 -2.55 10.46
N GLY A 32 -3.39 -3.17 11.50
CA GLY A 32 -3.38 -4.62 11.65
C GLY A 32 -4.27 -5.27 10.60
N GLU A 33 -5.56 -5.30 10.90
CA GLU A 33 -6.61 -5.68 9.97
C GLU A 33 -7.70 -4.61 10.01
N PRO A 34 -7.89 -3.82 8.95
CA PRO A 34 -8.85 -2.72 8.94
C PRO A 34 -10.28 -3.17 9.21
N PHE A 35 -10.65 -4.36 8.74
CA PHE A 35 -12.01 -4.89 8.88
C PHE A 35 -12.35 -5.40 10.29
N LEU A 36 -11.38 -5.49 11.20
CA LEU A 36 -11.64 -5.67 12.64
C LEU A 36 -12.35 -4.46 13.25
N ARG A 37 -12.17 -3.29 12.65
CA ARG A 37 -12.85 -2.09 13.12
C ARG A 37 -14.35 -2.20 12.82
N SER A 38 -15.20 -2.15 13.86
CA SER A 38 -16.66 -2.30 13.71
C SER A 38 -17.27 -1.22 12.83
N ASP A 39 -16.88 0.05 13.01
CA ASP A 39 -17.39 1.22 12.31
C ASP A 39 -16.57 1.61 11.07
N ILE A 40 -15.86 0.67 10.43
CA ILE A 40 -15.01 0.98 9.25
C ILE A 40 -15.83 1.53 8.08
N VAL A 41 -17.05 1.05 7.87
CA VAL A 41 -17.94 1.51 6.79
C VAL A 41 -18.30 2.98 7.01
N GLU A 42 -18.68 3.34 8.23
CA GLU A 42 -19.04 4.71 8.63
C GLU A 42 -17.84 5.64 8.50
N VAL A 43 -16.65 5.21 8.96
CA VAL A 43 -15.41 5.99 8.87
C VAL A 43 -15.04 6.25 7.42
N VAL A 44 -15.02 5.22 6.58
CA VAL A 44 -14.69 5.35 5.14
C VAL A 44 -15.69 6.25 4.45
N THR A 45 -17.00 6.06 4.71
CA THR A 45 -18.08 6.87 4.14
C THR A 45 -17.99 8.34 4.57
N ALA A 46 -17.71 8.59 5.84
CA ALA A 46 -17.56 9.97 6.36
C ALA A 46 -16.36 10.68 5.68
N ILE A 47 -15.22 9.99 5.58
CA ILE A 47 -14.03 10.53 4.92
C ILE A 47 -14.28 10.76 3.43
N TYR A 48 -14.95 9.81 2.74
CA TYR A 48 -15.35 9.98 1.35
C TYR A 48 -16.22 11.22 1.14
N LYS A 49 -17.23 11.44 1.98
CA LYS A 49 -18.13 12.62 1.91
C LYS A 49 -17.41 13.94 2.17
N LEU A 50 -16.38 13.96 3.03
CA LEU A 50 -15.66 15.17 3.39
C LEU A 50 -14.53 15.51 2.40
N SER A 51 -13.80 14.51 1.91
CA SER A 51 -12.59 14.72 1.11
C SER A 51 -12.71 14.33 -0.36
N HIS A 52 -13.74 13.57 -0.73
CA HIS A 52 -13.96 13.11 -2.12
C HIS A 52 -12.73 12.47 -2.78
N PRO A 53 -12.02 11.55 -2.11
CA PRO A 53 -10.87 10.88 -2.71
C PRO A 53 -11.29 10.12 -3.98
N ARG A 54 -10.40 10.05 -4.95
CA ARG A 54 -10.62 9.26 -6.17
C ARG A 54 -10.32 7.78 -5.97
N ILE A 55 -9.44 7.45 -5.03
CA ILE A 55 -9.03 6.09 -4.74
C ILE A 55 -9.09 5.85 -3.23
N ILE A 56 -9.76 4.77 -2.85
CA ILE A 56 -9.79 4.22 -1.49
C ILE A 56 -9.23 2.81 -1.55
N ASN A 57 -8.10 2.57 -0.89
CA ASN A 57 -7.43 1.29 -0.85
C ASN A 57 -7.50 0.69 0.56
N ILE A 58 -7.91 -0.57 0.67
CA ILE A 58 -8.03 -1.29 1.95
C ILE A 58 -7.37 -2.66 1.78
N PRO A 59 -6.09 -2.81 2.17
CA PRO A 59 -5.47 -4.13 2.24
C PRO A 59 -6.07 -4.95 3.37
N THR A 60 -6.19 -6.27 3.17
CA THR A 60 -6.72 -7.20 4.17
C THR A 60 -5.93 -8.49 4.21
N ASN A 61 -5.87 -9.11 5.39
CA ASN A 61 -5.32 -10.45 5.55
C ASN A 61 -6.30 -11.58 5.12
N GLY A 62 -7.55 -11.23 4.83
CA GLY A 62 -8.56 -12.15 4.32
C GLY A 62 -9.17 -13.12 5.34
N ILE A 63 -8.87 -13.00 6.64
CA ILE A 63 -9.29 -13.98 7.65
C ILE A 63 -10.78 -13.89 7.99
N LEU A 64 -11.31 -12.67 8.05
CA LEU A 64 -12.70 -12.39 8.43
C LEU A 64 -13.63 -12.45 7.21
N VAL A 65 -13.74 -13.63 6.59
CA VAL A 65 -14.34 -13.84 5.27
C VAL A 65 -15.65 -13.07 5.07
N GLN A 66 -16.67 -13.38 5.84
CA GLN A 66 -18.00 -12.78 5.68
C GLN A 66 -18.01 -11.29 5.96
N THR A 67 -17.35 -10.88 7.05
CA THR A 67 -17.23 -9.46 7.46
C THR A 67 -16.56 -8.61 6.39
N ILE A 68 -15.49 -9.12 5.75
CA ILE A 68 -14.77 -8.39 4.70
C ILE A 68 -15.66 -8.21 3.47
N ILE A 69 -16.38 -9.25 3.06
CA ILE A 69 -17.26 -9.21 1.90
C ILE A 69 -18.40 -8.21 2.13
N GLU A 70 -19.13 -8.33 3.25
CA GLU A 70 -20.26 -7.46 3.59
C GLU A 70 -19.86 -6.00 3.73
N LYS A 71 -18.79 -5.73 4.47
CA LYS A 71 -18.31 -4.35 4.65
C LYS A 71 -17.76 -3.76 3.35
N THR A 72 -17.12 -4.56 2.48
CA THR A 72 -16.66 -4.10 1.17
C THR A 72 -17.84 -3.74 0.27
N ASP A 73 -18.88 -4.55 0.25
CA ASP A 73 -20.13 -4.29 -0.50
C ASP A 73 -20.77 -2.97 -0.07
N ALA A 74 -20.90 -2.76 1.26
CA ALA A 74 -21.42 -1.52 1.84
C ALA A 74 -20.54 -0.29 1.49
N ILE A 75 -19.20 -0.41 1.57
CA ILE A 75 -18.26 0.67 1.22
C ILE A 75 -18.37 1.01 -0.27
N ALA A 76 -18.38 0.01 -1.15
CA ALA A 76 -18.46 0.23 -2.59
C ALA A 76 -19.77 0.93 -2.98
N SER A 77 -20.88 0.55 -2.35
CA SER A 77 -22.19 1.19 -2.51
C SER A 77 -22.20 2.64 -2.00
N ALA A 78 -21.60 2.88 -0.82
CA ALA A 78 -21.61 4.20 -0.19
C ALA A 78 -20.64 5.21 -0.85
N CYS A 79 -19.67 4.74 -1.64
CA CYS A 79 -18.60 5.55 -2.24
C CYS A 79 -18.57 5.45 -3.78
N PRO A 80 -19.69 5.71 -4.50
CA PRO A 80 -19.84 5.35 -5.93
C PRO A 80 -18.89 6.09 -6.89
N LYS A 81 -18.33 7.24 -6.50
CA LYS A 81 -17.41 8.02 -7.34
C LYS A 81 -15.93 7.78 -7.01
N ALA A 82 -15.63 6.95 -6.02
CA ALA A 82 -14.27 6.52 -5.70
C ALA A 82 -14.03 5.11 -6.25
N GLN A 83 -12.81 4.86 -6.76
CA GLN A 83 -12.34 3.51 -7.03
C GLN A 83 -11.97 2.85 -5.70
N ILE A 84 -12.68 1.80 -5.33
CA ILE A 84 -12.39 0.98 -4.16
C ILE A 84 -11.44 -0.13 -4.56
N ILE A 85 -10.31 -0.24 -3.89
CA ILE A 85 -9.31 -1.29 -4.14
C ILE A 85 -9.18 -2.12 -2.86
N ILE A 86 -9.48 -3.41 -2.97
CA ILE A 86 -9.23 -4.37 -1.90
C ILE A 86 -8.10 -5.28 -2.34
N ASN A 87 -7.01 -5.28 -1.60
CA ASN A 87 -5.86 -6.16 -1.86
C ASN A 87 -5.79 -7.25 -0.78
N VAL A 88 -6.03 -8.49 -1.17
CA VAL A 88 -5.90 -9.65 -0.28
C VAL A 88 -4.42 -10.04 -0.20
N SER A 89 -3.89 -10.06 1.02
CA SER A 89 -2.47 -10.35 1.27
C SER A 89 -2.22 -11.85 1.28
N ILE A 90 -1.41 -12.34 0.34
CA ILE A 90 -1.03 -13.76 0.23
C ILE A 90 0.45 -13.88 -0.07
N ASP A 91 1.22 -14.45 0.88
CA ASP A 91 2.69 -14.52 0.81
C ASP A 91 3.25 -15.91 0.52
N GLY A 92 2.39 -16.88 0.28
CA GLY A 92 2.75 -18.26 0.00
C GLY A 92 1.56 -19.04 -0.53
N ILE A 93 1.74 -20.33 -0.79
CA ILE A 93 0.67 -21.25 -1.17
C ILE A 93 0.42 -22.20 -0.01
N GLU A 94 -0.86 -22.39 0.33
CA GLU A 94 -1.32 -23.31 1.36
C GLU A 94 -0.55 -23.17 2.69
N GLU A 95 0.05 -24.23 3.19
CA GLU A 95 0.78 -24.23 4.46
C GLU A 95 1.95 -23.25 4.51
N GLN A 96 2.57 -22.94 3.38
CA GLN A 96 3.64 -21.94 3.33
C GLN A 96 3.11 -20.55 3.74
N HIS A 97 1.94 -20.18 3.22
CA HIS A 97 1.29 -18.92 3.61
C HIS A 97 0.95 -18.92 5.10
N ASP A 98 0.35 -20.00 5.57
CA ASP A 98 -0.05 -20.14 6.98
C ASP A 98 1.15 -20.03 7.92
N LYS A 99 2.28 -20.65 7.57
CA LYS A 99 3.54 -20.57 8.33
C LYS A 99 4.11 -19.15 8.33
N ILE A 100 4.16 -18.48 7.16
CA ILE A 100 4.69 -17.10 7.05
C ILE A 100 3.84 -16.12 7.87
N ARG A 101 2.51 -16.29 7.84
CA ARG A 101 1.56 -15.43 8.57
C ARG A 101 1.33 -15.90 10.02
N ASN A 102 1.86 -17.05 10.39
CA ASN A 102 1.68 -17.70 11.71
C ASN A 102 0.19 -17.83 12.08
N VAL A 103 -0.65 -18.21 11.11
CA VAL A 103 -2.10 -18.40 11.29
C VAL A 103 -2.55 -19.63 10.49
N PRO A 104 -2.76 -20.78 11.14
CA PRO A 104 -3.24 -21.99 10.49
C PRO A 104 -4.58 -21.77 9.77
N GLY A 105 -4.69 -22.26 8.53
CA GLY A 105 -5.90 -22.14 7.71
C GLY A 105 -6.14 -20.76 7.10
N ASN A 106 -5.21 -19.82 7.26
CA ASN A 106 -5.35 -18.47 6.70
C ASN A 106 -5.42 -18.49 5.17
N TYR A 107 -4.59 -19.29 4.50
CA TYR A 107 -4.61 -19.39 3.03
C TYR A 107 -6.01 -19.68 2.49
N LYS A 108 -6.66 -20.73 3.02
CA LYS A 108 -8.01 -21.11 2.61
C LYS A 108 -9.01 -19.98 2.82
N LYS A 109 -8.96 -19.29 3.97
CA LYS A 109 -9.83 -18.14 4.28
C LYS A 109 -9.56 -16.98 3.32
N ALA A 110 -8.30 -16.64 3.07
CA ALA A 110 -7.91 -15.54 2.17
C ALA A 110 -8.37 -15.81 0.71
N ILE A 111 -8.25 -17.04 0.22
CA ILE A 111 -8.78 -17.44 -1.10
C ILE A 111 -10.32 -17.38 -1.12
N THR A 112 -10.99 -17.83 -0.07
CA THR A 112 -12.46 -17.72 0.04
C THR A 112 -12.90 -16.25 0.04
N THR A 113 -12.22 -15.40 0.80
CA THR A 113 -12.46 -13.94 0.81
C THR A 113 -12.25 -13.34 -0.57
N PHE A 114 -11.15 -13.66 -1.23
CA PHE A 114 -10.88 -13.18 -2.59
C PHE A 114 -12.01 -13.55 -3.56
N ASN A 115 -12.43 -14.82 -3.57
CA ASN A 115 -13.51 -15.29 -4.44
C ASN A 115 -14.86 -14.61 -4.12
N GLY A 116 -15.18 -14.44 -2.84
CA GLY A 116 -16.39 -13.72 -2.42
C GLY A 116 -16.37 -12.24 -2.85
N LEU A 117 -15.23 -11.56 -2.69
CA LEU A 117 -15.06 -10.19 -3.17
C LEU A 117 -15.19 -10.08 -4.70
N LYS A 118 -14.62 -11.04 -5.45
CA LYS A 118 -14.75 -11.11 -6.92
C LYS A 118 -16.19 -11.37 -7.40
N ALA A 119 -17.02 -11.96 -6.57
CA ALA A 119 -18.44 -12.16 -6.86
C ALA A 119 -19.28 -10.88 -6.71
N LEU A 120 -18.79 -9.88 -5.97
CA LEU A 120 -19.43 -8.57 -5.87
C LEU A 120 -19.39 -7.84 -7.22
N LYS A 121 -20.55 -7.28 -7.63
CA LYS A 121 -20.69 -6.68 -8.97
C LYS A 121 -20.74 -5.14 -8.92
N HIS A 122 -19.72 -4.54 -8.28
CA HIS A 122 -19.57 -3.08 -8.28
C HIS A 122 -18.59 -2.63 -9.36
N LYS A 123 -19.00 -1.69 -10.21
CA LYS A 123 -18.15 -1.10 -11.27
C LYS A 123 -16.94 -0.34 -10.71
N ASN A 124 -17.06 0.16 -9.50
CA ASN A 124 -16.02 0.90 -8.79
C ASN A 124 -15.18 0.04 -7.83
N LEU A 125 -15.34 -1.30 -7.84
CA LEU A 125 -14.54 -2.22 -7.03
C LEU A 125 -13.47 -2.89 -7.88
N SER A 126 -12.26 -2.96 -7.35
CA SER A 126 -11.14 -3.73 -7.88
C SER A 126 -10.59 -4.64 -6.79
N VAL A 127 -10.50 -5.93 -7.07
CA VAL A 127 -10.04 -6.94 -6.13
C VAL A 127 -8.69 -7.46 -6.58
N GLY A 128 -7.65 -7.10 -5.84
CA GLY A 128 -6.27 -7.48 -6.11
C GLY A 128 -5.72 -8.51 -5.13
N MET A 129 -4.57 -9.04 -5.47
CA MET A 129 -3.74 -9.82 -4.56
C MET A 129 -2.41 -9.11 -4.33
N HIS A 130 -1.90 -9.19 -3.13
CA HIS A 130 -0.66 -8.57 -2.70
C HIS A 130 0.26 -9.59 -2.03
N THR A 131 1.50 -9.68 -2.51
CA THR A 131 2.54 -10.53 -1.93
C THR A 131 3.71 -9.67 -1.47
N VAL A 132 4.10 -9.80 -0.20
CA VAL A 132 5.33 -9.22 0.32
C VAL A 132 6.46 -10.23 0.14
N ILE A 133 7.45 -9.88 -0.68
CA ILE A 133 8.62 -10.73 -0.94
C ILE A 133 9.58 -10.59 0.24
N SER A 134 9.73 -11.64 1.02
CA SER A 134 10.60 -11.76 2.17
C SER A 134 11.64 -12.87 1.97
N ARG A 135 12.59 -12.99 2.89
CA ARG A 135 13.51 -14.14 2.88
C ARG A 135 12.81 -15.49 2.99
N PHE A 136 11.57 -15.52 3.48
CA PHE A 136 10.81 -16.75 3.70
C PHE A 136 10.09 -17.28 2.45
N ASN A 137 9.95 -16.46 1.41
CA ASN A 137 9.22 -16.82 0.20
C ASN A 137 9.92 -16.43 -1.11
N VAL A 138 11.06 -15.76 -1.06
CA VAL A 138 11.74 -15.23 -2.25
C VAL A 138 12.11 -16.34 -3.23
N ASP A 139 12.57 -17.51 -2.76
CA ASP A 139 12.99 -18.63 -3.60
C ASP A 139 11.79 -19.31 -4.28
N SER A 140 10.63 -19.35 -3.61
CA SER A 140 9.38 -19.92 -4.16
C SER A 140 8.51 -18.86 -4.85
N PHE A 141 8.92 -17.59 -4.87
CA PHE A 141 8.12 -16.49 -5.41
C PHE A 141 7.61 -16.72 -6.84
N PRO A 142 8.37 -17.26 -7.79
CA PRO A 142 7.86 -17.56 -9.13
C PRO A 142 6.63 -18.48 -9.12
N SER A 143 6.65 -19.52 -8.29
CA SER A 143 5.54 -20.46 -8.13
C SER A 143 4.33 -19.79 -7.48
N ILE A 144 4.55 -18.97 -6.44
CA ILE A 144 3.50 -18.18 -5.77
C ILE A 144 2.84 -17.25 -6.77
N ALA A 145 3.63 -16.45 -7.49
CA ALA A 145 3.12 -15.49 -8.46
C ALA A 145 2.28 -16.19 -9.56
N ASN A 146 2.75 -17.34 -10.07
CA ASN A 146 2.01 -18.10 -11.07
C ASN A 146 0.67 -18.62 -10.53
N ALA A 147 0.65 -19.19 -9.34
CA ALA A 147 -0.57 -19.72 -8.74
C ALA A 147 -1.60 -18.60 -8.50
N LEU A 148 -1.16 -17.46 -7.95
CA LEU A 148 -2.05 -16.33 -7.65
C LEU A 148 -2.55 -15.64 -8.93
N MET A 149 -1.71 -15.49 -9.95
CA MET A 149 -2.14 -14.90 -11.23
C MET A 149 -3.14 -15.79 -11.99
N ARG A 150 -3.13 -17.13 -11.81
CA ARG A 150 -4.17 -18.02 -12.38
C ARG A 150 -5.56 -17.76 -11.82
N LEU A 151 -5.67 -17.19 -10.63
CA LEU A 151 -6.95 -16.80 -10.02
C LEU A 151 -7.54 -15.52 -10.66
N LYS A 152 -6.84 -14.92 -11.62
CA LYS A 152 -7.26 -13.74 -12.38
C LYS A 152 -7.66 -12.55 -11.49
N PRO A 153 -6.80 -12.12 -10.53
CA PRO A 153 -7.05 -10.90 -9.79
C PRO A 153 -7.08 -9.69 -10.75
N ASP A 154 -7.83 -8.63 -10.38
CA ASP A 154 -7.84 -7.39 -11.16
C ASP A 154 -6.47 -6.71 -11.13
N SER A 155 -5.70 -6.95 -10.07
CA SER A 155 -4.30 -6.57 -9.96
C SER A 155 -3.51 -7.55 -9.11
N TYR A 156 -2.26 -7.81 -9.49
CA TYR A 156 -1.30 -8.52 -8.65
C TYR A 156 -0.15 -7.57 -8.32
N ILE A 157 0.06 -7.29 -7.05
CA ILE A 157 1.05 -6.33 -6.56
C ILE A 157 2.06 -7.06 -5.69
N THR A 158 3.33 -6.68 -5.79
CA THR A 158 4.36 -7.16 -4.87
C THR A 158 5.17 -6.00 -4.31
N GLU A 159 5.57 -6.14 -3.06
CA GLU A 159 6.49 -5.27 -2.37
C GLU A 159 7.61 -6.12 -1.76
N ILE A 160 8.75 -5.50 -1.48
CA ILE A 160 9.81 -6.15 -0.72
C ILE A 160 9.52 -5.99 0.78
N ALA A 161 9.79 -7.03 1.56
CA ALA A 161 9.77 -6.93 3.02
C ALA A 161 10.87 -6.00 3.50
N GLU A 162 10.51 -5.06 4.36
CA GLU A 162 11.42 -4.10 4.98
C GLU A 162 11.32 -4.21 6.50
N GLU A 163 12.43 -4.02 7.15
CA GLU A 163 12.44 -3.78 8.59
C GLU A 163 11.87 -2.39 8.87
N ARG A 164 10.87 -2.32 9.75
CA ARG A 164 10.13 -1.09 10.05
C ARG A 164 9.99 -0.89 11.55
N VAL A 165 10.23 0.33 11.99
CA VAL A 165 9.95 0.76 13.38
C VAL A 165 8.47 0.58 13.72
N GLU A 166 7.58 0.92 12.79
CA GLU A 166 6.12 0.81 12.93
C GLU A 166 5.67 -0.63 13.25
N LEU A 167 6.32 -1.63 12.64
CA LEU A 167 5.97 -3.04 12.77
C LEU A 167 6.78 -3.78 13.84
N ASP A 168 7.69 -3.10 14.52
CA ASP A 168 8.63 -3.69 15.49
C ASP A 168 9.46 -4.85 14.88
N THR A 169 9.88 -4.67 13.62
CA THR A 169 10.63 -5.68 12.85
C THR A 169 12.10 -5.31 12.65
N MET A 170 12.59 -4.30 13.37
CA MET A 170 14.01 -3.93 13.29
C MET A 170 14.90 -5.07 13.81
N GLY A 171 15.92 -5.43 13.03
CA GLY A 171 16.84 -6.53 13.35
C GLY A 171 16.28 -7.95 13.17
N THR A 172 15.13 -8.10 12.51
CA THR A 172 14.51 -9.43 12.28
C THR A 172 15.02 -10.13 11.02
N ASP A 173 15.85 -9.45 10.22
CA ASP A 173 16.42 -9.98 8.96
C ASP A 173 15.35 -10.57 8.02
N ILE A 174 14.21 -9.89 7.91
CA ILE A 174 13.10 -10.32 7.02
C ILE A 174 13.33 -9.97 5.56
N THR A 175 14.21 -9.02 5.28
CA THR A 175 14.50 -8.54 3.93
C THR A 175 15.30 -9.58 3.16
N PRO A 176 14.89 -9.97 1.95
CA PRO A 176 15.66 -10.92 1.14
C PRO A 176 16.97 -10.30 0.66
N SER A 177 17.96 -11.13 0.34
CA SER A 177 19.20 -10.65 -0.29
C SER A 177 18.91 -10.00 -1.65
N LEU A 178 19.77 -9.07 -2.08
CA LEU A 178 19.64 -8.43 -3.40
C LEU A 178 19.64 -9.45 -4.54
N ILE A 179 20.46 -10.50 -4.45
CA ILE A 179 20.56 -11.53 -5.49
C ILE A 179 19.24 -12.29 -5.60
N ALA A 180 18.71 -12.78 -4.47
CA ALA A 180 17.45 -13.52 -4.43
C ALA A 180 16.27 -12.65 -4.89
N TYR A 181 16.17 -11.40 -4.37
CA TYR A 181 15.13 -10.46 -4.80
C TYR A 181 15.20 -10.16 -6.29
N LYS A 182 16.42 -9.95 -6.84
CA LYS A 182 16.61 -9.69 -8.26
C LYS A 182 16.11 -10.85 -9.10
N SER A 183 16.46 -12.07 -8.77
CA SER A 183 16.00 -13.29 -9.48
C SER A 183 14.46 -13.37 -9.48
N ALA A 184 13.84 -13.24 -8.30
CA ALA A 184 12.40 -13.31 -8.15
C ALA A 184 11.67 -12.23 -8.94
N ILE A 185 12.15 -10.97 -8.86
CA ILE A 185 11.46 -9.86 -9.49
C ILE A 185 11.73 -9.76 -11.00
N ASP A 186 12.89 -10.21 -11.48
CA ASP A 186 13.18 -10.28 -12.92
C ASP A 186 12.27 -11.31 -13.60
N TYR A 187 11.95 -12.41 -12.92
CA TYR A 187 10.91 -13.34 -13.37
C TYR A 187 9.56 -12.64 -13.56
N LEU A 188 9.11 -11.87 -12.56
CA LEU A 188 7.82 -11.15 -12.65
C LEU A 188 7.85 -10.07 -13.75
N ILE A 189 8.94 -9.32 -13.88
CA ILE A 189 9.12 -8.35 -14.96
C ILE A 189 9.02 -9.02 -16.33
N HIS A 190 9.66 -10.18 -16.50
CA HIS A 190 9.56 -10.96 -17.75
C HIS A 190 8.12 -11.36 -18.05
N ARG A 191 7.39 -11.85 -17.03
CA ARG A 191 5.97 -12.20 -17.17
C ARG A 191 5.12 -11.01 -17.56
N ILE A 192 5.32 -9.84 -16.92
CA ILE A 192 4.61 -8.61 -17.27
C ILE A 192 4.87 -8.20 -18.72
N LYS A 193 6.13 -8.25 -19.17
CA LYS A 193 6.50 -7.88 -20.54
C LYS A 193 5.87 -8.78 -21.60
N ASN A 194 5.72 -10.07 -21.29
CA ASN A 194 5.15 -11.07 -22.21
C ASN A 194 3.63 -11.21 -22.09
N SER A 195 2.97 -10.38 -21.28
CA SER A 195 1.52 -10.36 -21.14
C SER A 195 0.90 -9.21 -21.92
N LYS A 196 -0.28 -9.45 -22.49
CA LYS A 196 -1.01 -8.40 -23.23
C LYS A 196 -1.83 -7.54 -22.28
N TYR A 197 -1.60 -6.25 -22.31
CA TYR A 197 -2.34 -5.25 -21.53
C TYR A 197 -3.03 -4.26 -22.46
N LYS A 198 -4.18 -3.69 -22.02
CA LYS A 198 -4.95 -2.69 -22.80
C LYS A 198 -5.18 -1.43 -21.98
N GLY A 199 -5.24 -0.28 -22.65
CA GLY A 199 -5.57 1.00 -22.02
C GLY A 199 -4.68 1.34 -20.82
N MET A 200 -5.30 1.81 -19.74
CA MET A 200 -4.61 2.23 -18.50
C MET A 200 -3.79 1.12 -17.83
N SER A 201 -4.12 -0.15 -18.07
CA SER A 201 -3.33 -1.24 -17.49
C SER A 201 -1.89 -1.27 -18.01
N LYS A 202 -1.62 -0.80 -19.25
CA LYS A 202 -0.27 -0.65 -19.78
C LYS A 202 0.56 0.34 -18.96
N VAL A 203 -0.02 1.50 -18.66
CA VAL A 203 0.63 2.53 -17.83
C VAL A 203 0.92 1.98 -16.43
N THR A 204 -0.05 1.31 -15.82
CA THR A 204 0.13 0.68 -14.51
C THR A 204 1.27 -0.34 -14.52
N MET A 205 1.36 -1.19 -15.55
CA MET A 205 2.43 -2.18 -15.65
C MET A 205 3.79 -1.52 -15.90
N ALA A 206 3.85 -0.46 -16.70
CA ALA A 206 5.08 0.32 -16.89
C ALA A 206 5.58 0.93 -15.57
N PHE A 207 4.69 1.52 -14.76
CA PHE A 207 5.03 1.98 -13.42
C PHE A 207 5.53 0.86 -12.51
N ARG A 208 4.92 -0.33 -12.56
CA ARG A 208 5.38 -1.49 -11.77
C ARG A 208 6.79 -1.92 -12.15
N ILE A 209 7.09 -2.02 -13.43
CA ILE A 209 8.44 -2.34 -13.91
C ILE A 209 9.45 -1.30 -13.43
N GLU A 210 9.12 0.00 -13.52
CA GLU A 210 9.98 1.08 -13.01
C GLU A 210 10.16 0.98 -11.50
N TYR A 211 9.10 0.69 -10.73
CA TYR A 211 9.19 0.47 -9.29
C TYR A 211 10.13 -0.69 -8.94
N TYR A 212 9.98 -1.84 -9.58
CA TYR A 212 10.84 -3.00 -9.34
C TYR A 212 12.31 -2.72 -9.67
N ASN A 213 12.57 -2.00 -10.76
CA ASN A 213 13.92 -1.58 -11.09
C ASN A 213 14.48 -0.54 -10.11
N LEU A 214 13.63 0.34 -9.59
CA LEU A 214 13.99 1.30 -8.55
C LEU A 214 14.39 0.57 -7.26
N VAL A 215 13.61 -0.41 -6.81
CA VAL A 215 13.91 -1.23 -5.63
C VAL A 215 15.27 -1.91 -5.76
N LYS A 216 15.57 -2.55 -6.90
CA LYS A 216 16.88 -3.16 -7.15
C LYS A 216 18.04 -2.17 -7.00
N LYS A 217 17.86 -0.94 -7.49
CA LYS A 217 18.88 0.13 -7.34
C LYS A 217 19.02 0.58 -5.90
N ILE A 218 17.91 0.78 -5.18
CA ILE A 218 17.91 1.19 -3.79
C ILE A 218 18.61 0.14 -2.92
N MET A 219 18.31 -1.15 -3.12
CA MET A 219 18.94 -2.24 -2.37
C MET A 219 20.44 -2.32 -2.62
N ARG A 220 20.88 -2.11 -3.89
CA ARG A 220 22.30 -2.13 -4.26
C ARG A 220 23.06 -0.95 -3.68
N ASP A 221 22.52 0.25 -3.88
CA ASP A 221 23.23 1.51 -3.63
C ASP A 221 23.01 2.04 -2.21
N LYS A 222 22.04 1.49 -1.48
CA LYS A 222 21.66 1.86 -0.10
C LYS A 222 21.48 3.38 0.08
N ARG A 223 20.83 4.03 -0.89
CA ARG A 223 20.58 5.48 -0.90
C ARG A 223 19.28 5.82 -1.64
N GLN A 224 18.80 7.05 -1.47
CA GLN A 224 17.73 7.59 -2.32
C GLN A 224 18.21 7.71 -3.77
N ILE A 225 17.53 7.02 -4.68
CA ILE A 225 17.82 7.06 -6.13
C ILE A 225 17.04 8.19 -6.81
N ILE A 226 15.81 8.42 -6.37
CA ILE A 226 14.95 9.53 -6.83
C ILE A 226 14.53 10.36 -5.61
N PRO A 227 14.13 11.63 -5.75
CA PRO A 227 13.65 12.45 -4.64
C PRO A 227 12.50 11.77 -3.90
N CYS A 228 12.48 11.89 -2.57
CA CYS A 228 11.38 11.41 -1.74
C CYS A 228 10.48 12.57 -1.32
N TYR A 229 9.19 12.43 -1.58
CA TYR A 229 8.15 13.42 -1.26
C TYR A 229 7.28 13.04 -0.06
N SER A 230 7.73 12.07 0.74
CA SER A 230 7.09 11.78 2.04
C SER A 230 7.13 13.01 2.95
N GLY A 231 6.00 13.32 3.58
CA GLY A 231 5.86 14.56 4.35
C GLY A 231 5.58 15.82 3.50
N VAL A 232 5.54 15.69 2.16
CA VAL A 232 5.15 16.76 1.22
C VAL A 232 3.88 16.37 0.48
N ALA A 233 3.92 15.26 -0.26
CA ALA A 233 2.80 14.75 -1.06
C ALA A 233 2.06 13.57 -0.41
N SER A 234 2.58 13.06 0.69
CA SER A 234 1.95 11.97 1.46
C SER A 234 2.28 12.07 2.94
N CYS A 235 1.39 11.55 3.77
CA CYS A 235 1.59 11.37 5.20
C CYS A 235 0.85 10.13 5.68
N GLN A 236 1.08 9.77 6.93
CA GLN A 236 0.35 8.74 7.63
C GLN A 236 -0.24 9.31 8.92
N ILE A 237 -1.46 8.92 9.23
CA ILE A 237 -2.10 9.22 10.50
C ILE A 237 -2.19 7.90 11.26
N SER A 238 -1.54 7.84 12.43
CA SER A 238 -1.55 6.65 13.28
C SER A 238 -2.90 6.47 13.97
N PRO A 239 -3.22 5.28 14.48
CA PRO A 239 -4.50 5.02 15.16
C PRO A 239 -4.75 5.92 16.37
N ASP A 240 -3.71 6.40 17.03
CA ASP A 240 -3.75 7.29 18.20
C ASP A 240 -3.67 8.80 17.86
N GLY A 241 -3.65 9.11 16.55
CA GLY A 241 -3.73 10.49 16.06
C GLY A 241 -2.40 11.19 15.83
N ASP A 242 -1.27 10.49 15.85
CA ASP A 242 0.00 11.08 15.43
C ASP A 242 0.06 11.20 13.89
N ILE A 243 0.63 12.28 13.40
CA ILE A 243 0.95 12.46 11.98
C ILE A 243 2.41 12.10 11.78
N TRP A 244 2.69 11.19 10.83
CA TRP A 244 4.04 10.81 10.41
C TRP A 244 4.29 11.21 8.96
N SER A 245 5.53 11.57 8.65
CA SER A 245 5.94 11.77 7.25
C SER A 245 5.89 10.45 6.46
N CYS A 246 6.30 9.33 7.09
CA CYS A 246 6.22 7.97 6.55
C CYS A 246 6.26 6.93 7.67
N CYS A 247 5.84 5.70 7.37
CA CYS A 247 5.84 4.58 8.32
C CYS A 247 7.26 4.03 8.61
N ILE A 248 8.21 4.15 7.68
CA ILE A 248 9.57 3.64 7.88
C ILE A 248 10.25 4.34 9.06
N LYS A 249 10.17 5.66 9.12
CA LYS A 249 10.72 6.44 10.23
C LYS A 249 9.78 6.48 11.43
N ALA A 250 8.47 6.39 11.21
CA ALA A 250 7.40 6.47 12.22
C ALA A 250 7.62 7.61 13.23
N LYS A 251 8.21 8.73 12.77
CA LYS A 251 8.52 9.89 13.60
C LYS A 251 7.33 10.83 13.61
N SER A 252 6.80 11.12 14.80
CA SER A 252 5.66 12.01 14.95
C SER A 252 6.03 13.45 14.59
N LEU A 253 5.24 14.05 13.72
CA LEU A 253 5.26 15.50 13.43
C LEU A 253 4.42 16.27 14.43
N GLY A 254 3.51 15.60 15.11
CA GLY A 254 2.60 16.11 16.12
C GLY A 254 1.36 15.24 16.23
N ASN A 255 0.64 15.37 17.34
CA ASN A 255 -0.57 14.61 17.63
C ASN A 255 -1.83 15.45 17.41
N LEU A 256 -2.78 14.91 16.66
CA LEU A 256 -4.04 15.60 16.28
C LEU A 256 -4.92 15.93 17.49
N ARG A 257 -5.03 15.02 18.48
CA ARG A 257 -5.78 15.28 19.71
C ARG A 257 -5.21 16.46 20.51
N LYS A 258 -3.87 16.54 20.59
CA LYS A 258 -3.17 17.63 21.27
C LYS A 258 -3.23 18.97 20.52
N ASN A 259 -3.68 18.98 19.27
CA ASN A 259 -3.79 20.16 18.43
C ASN A 259 -5.22 20.44 17.96
N ASN A 260 -6.23 20.05 18.76
CA ASN A 260 -7.64 20.25 18.45
C ASN A 260 -8.04 19.78 17.05
N TYR A 261 -7.47 18.66 16.61
CA TYR A 261 -7.66 18.04 15.28
C TYR A 261 -7.29 18.94 14.10
N ASN A 262 -6.48 19.98 14.34
CA ASN A 262 -6.00 20.89 13.30
C ASN A 262 -4.78 20.28 12.59
N PHE A 263 -5.03 19.57 11.47
CA PHE A 263 -4.00 18.97 10.64
C PHE A 263 -3.01 20.02 10.10
N HIS A 264 -3.51 21.15 9.60
CA HIS A 264 -2.67 22.18 8.99
C HIS A 264 -1.69 22.79 9.97
N LYS A 265 -2.08 23.00 11.26
CA LYS A 265 -1.17 23.49 12.30
C LYS A 265 0.03 22.57 12.49
N ILE A 266 -0.18 21.25 12.44
CA ILE A 266 0.91 20.27 12.57
C ILE A 266 1.69 20.19 11.26
N TRP A 267 0.99 20.10 10.12
CA TRP A 267 1.59 19.89 8.80
C TRP A 267 2.51 21.04 8.39
N PHE A 268 2.17 22.28 8.72
CA PHE A 268 2.97 23.47 8.41
C PHE A 268 3.82 23.96 9.59
N SER A 269 4.02 23.13 10.61
CA SER A 269 4.87 23.48 11.75
C SER A 269 6.36 23.50 11.39
N PRO A 270 7.20 24.26 12.13
CA PRO A 270 8.66 24.21 11.97
C PRO A 270 9.23 22.80 12.15
N HIS A 271 8.63 22.01 13.05
CA HIS A 271 9.04 20.62 13.27
C HIS A 271 8.82 19.74 12.02
N ALA A 272 7.66 19.85 11.39
CA ALA A 272 7.38 19.15 10.13
C ALA A 272 8.33 19.59 9.00
N GLU A 273 8.67 20.88 8.97
CA GLU A 273 9.62 21.41 7.98
C GLU A 273 11.05 20.89 8.20
N MET A 274 11.50 20.77 9.43
CA MET A 274 12.81 20.14 9.74
C MET A 274 12.84 18.68 9.25
N GLU A 275 11.74 17.92 9.41
CA GLU A 275 11.66 16.54 8.93
C GLU A 275 11.71 16.47 7.40
N ARG A 276 10.97 17.34 6.69
CA ARG A 276 11.01 17.46 5.21
C ARG A 276 12.41 17.76 4.70
N ARG A 277 13.11 18.71 5.34
CA ARG A 277 14.52 19.03 5.01
C ARG A 277 15.45 17.84 5.23
N SER A 278 15.24 17.06 6.31
CA SER A 278 15.99 15.83 6.55
C SER A 278 15.81 14.80 5.42
N ILE A 279 14.57 14.61 4.95
CA ILE A 279 14.24 13.71 3.84
C ILE A 279 14.86 14.23 2.53
N HIS A 280 14.70 15.51 2.24
CA HIS A 280 15.29 16.16 1.05
C HIS A 280 16.81 16.05 1.01
N LYS A 281 17.48 16.16 2.17
CA LYS A 281 18.94 15.96 2.32
C LYS A 281 19.36 14.48 2.23
N LYS A 282 18.45 13.58 1.84
CA LYS A 282 18.70 12.14 1.65
C LYS A 282 19.27 11.43 2.87
N LYS A 283 18.88 11.84 4.08
CA LYS A 283 19.32 11.22 5.34
C LYS A 283 18.64 9.87 5.62
N CYS A 284 17.79 9.41 4.75
CA CYS A 284 17.14 8.09 4.79
C CYS A 284 16.94 7.56 3.38
N TRP A 285 16.74 6.27 3.26
CA TRP A 285 16.39 5.58 2.04
C TRP A 285 15.53 4.36 2.37
N CYS A 286 14.65 3.98 1.47
CA CYS A 286 13.82 2.78 1.59
C CYS A 286 13.17 2.46 0.24
N PRO A 287 12.82 1.20 -0.03
CA PRO A 287 12.05 0.78 -1.19
C PRO A 287 10.53 0.82 -0.99
N LEU A 288 10.01 1.48 0.04
CA LEU A 288 8.59 1.52 0.39
C LEU A 288 7.71 1.89 -0.80
N ALA A 289 6.82 1.00 -1.22
CA ALA A 289 6.01 1.16 -2.42
C ALA A 289 5.12 2.41 -2.38
N ASN A 290 4.43 2.66 -1.27
CA ASN A 290 3.55 3.82 -1.14
C ASN A 290 4.30 5.15 -1.38
N ALA A 291 5.51 5.29 -0.84
CA ALA A 291 6.35 6.45 -1.10
C ALA A 291 6.90 6.43 -2.54
N ALA A 292 7.36 5.26 -3.01
CA ALA A 292 7.99 5.12 -4.32
C ALA A 292 7.05 5.50 -5.47
N TYR A 293 5.79 5.07 -5.45
CA TYR A 293 4.83 5.43 -6.49
C TYR A 293 4.55 6.94 -6.52
N THR A 294 4.36 7.58 -5.36
CA THR A 294 4.23 9.04 -5.26
C THR A 294 5.48 9.74 -5.79
N ASN A 295 6.66 9.27 -5.40
CA ASN A 295 7.93 9.82 -5.84
C ASN A 295 8.13 9.68 -7.35
N MET A 296 7.76 8.55 -7.94
CA MET A 296 7.83 8.32 -9.39
C MET A 296 6.88 9.22 -10.18
N LEU A 297 5.66 9.45 -9.66
CA LEU A 297 4.69 10.36 -10.28
C LEU A 297 5.15 11.82 -10.28
N LEU A 298 6.02 12.21 -9.35
CA LEU A 298 6.58 13.55 -9.24
C LEU A 298 8.00 13.66 -9.83
N HIS A 299 8.52 12.60 -10.48
CA HIS A 299 9.87 12.55 -11.04
C HIS A 299 9.84 12.48 -12.57
N LEU A 300 10.02 13.61 -13.25
CA LEU A 300 9.92 13.73 -14.70
C LEU A 300 10.70 12.68 -15.49
N PRO A 301 11.99 12.35 -15.15
CA PRO A 301 12.70 11.31 -15.87
C PRO A 301 12.05 9.90 -15.74
N THR A 302 11.37 9.62 -14.62
CA THR A 302 10.62 8.37 -14.48
C THR A 302 9.34 8.40 -15.32
N LEU A 303 8.61 9.51 -15.32
CA LEU A 303 7.42 9.68 -16.16
C LEU A 303 7.75 9.49 -17.64
N PHE A 304 8.86 10.07 -18.10
CA PHE A 304 9.32 9.87 -19.48
C PHE A 304 9.57 8.37 -19.79
N ARG A 305 10.27 7.64 -18.91
CA ARG A 305 10.49 6.19 -19.09
C ARG A 305 9.18 5.38 -19.05
N VAL A 306 8.25 5.72 -18.18
CA VAL A 306 6.93 5.09 -18.12
C VAL A 306 6.16 5.32 -19.40
N SER A 307 6.12 6.57 -19.90
CA SER A 307 5.45 6.93 -21.15
C SER A 307 6.06 6.17 -22.33
N TRP A 308 7.39 6.17 -22.43
CA TRP A 308 8.12 5.44 -23.46
C TRP A 308 7.81 3.94 -23.44
N ARG A 309 7.84 3.31 -22.27
CA ARG A 309 7.50 1.88 -22.12
C ARG A 309 6.04 1.60 -22.49
N SER A 310 5.13 2.47 -22.09
CA SER A 310 3.71 2.32 -22.41
C SER A 310 3.46 2.42 -23.92
N PHE A 311 4.28 3.21 -24.62
CA PHE A 311 4.20 3.39 -26.07
C PHE A 311 4.79 2.19 -26.83
N ILE A 312 6.00 1.73 -26.47
CA ILE A 312 6.65 0.57 -27.12
C ILE A 312 5.81 -0.70 -27.00
N CYS A 313 5.17 -0.95 -25.84
CA CYS A 313 4.22 -2.05 -25.71
C CYS A 313 2.95 -1.92 -26.58
N TRP A 314 2.83 -0.83 -27.35
CA TRP A 314 1.75 -0.63 -28.32
C TRP A 314 2.07 -1.24 -29.70
N TRP A 315 3.34 -1.42 -30.03
CA TRP A 315 3.80 -1.82 -31.37
C TRP A 315 4.21 -3.30 -31.46
N SER A 316 4.18 -4.03 -30.37
CA SER A 316 4.40 -5.47 -30.29
C SER A 316 3.13 -6.19 -29.80
#